data_423c8e12d96e94de99367016787c92dc
#
_entry.id   423c8e12d96e94de99367016787c92dc
#
_cell.length_a   1.000
_cell.length_b   1.000
_cell.length_c   1.000
_cell.angle_alpha   90.00
_cell.angle_beta   90.00
_cell.angle_gamma   90.00
#
_symmetry.space_group_name_H-M   'P 1'
#
loop_
_entity.id
_entity.type
_entity.pdbx_description
1 polymer ?
#
loop_
_entity_poly.entity_id
_entity_poly.type
_entity_poly.pdbx_seq_one_letter_code
_entity_poly.pdbx_strand_id
1 'polypeptide(L)'
;MAAATYLPSLLQKLNPPPLHPPTNPHPPTTATTTTTRRSSLIILTASASALFLFTKPATAFDFRMTVPDQTVEEAESGIEPHAQSLVGVKDLLVAESWKEAQKVLRKSSSLLKQDMYTIIQAKPAEKRGRLRKLYSDLFNGVMKLDYAARDEDRIRAWECYDRVISSLRHILATL
;
A
#
# COMPACT_ATOMS: atom_id res chain seq x y z
N MET A 1 -14.16 65.30 -25.20
CA MET A 1 -12.94 64.86 -25.88
C MET A 1 -12.58 63.49 -25.33
N ALA A 2 -12.99 62.49 -25.91
CA ALA A 2 -12.50 61.67 -27.01
C ALA A 2 -11.08 61.15 -26.71
N ALA A 3 -11.00 59.86 -26.56
CA ALA A 3 -10.10 58.88 -27.17
C ALA A 3 -10.06 57.64 -26.31
N ALA A 4 -10.68 56.58 -26.70
CA ALA A 4 -10.28 55.58 -27.69
C ALA A 4 -9.25 54.58 -27.15
N THR A 5 -9.77 53.38 -26.84
CA THR A 5 -9.48 52.12 -27.54
C THR A 5 -8.02 51.69 -27.57
N TYR A 6 -7.75 50.50 -26.96
CA TYR A 6 -7.03 49.41 -27.63
C TYR A 6 -7.08 48.12 -26.78
N LEU A 7 -7.86 47.19 -27.25
CA LEU A 7 -7.66 45.73 -27.01
C LEU A 7 -6.71 45.22 -28.10
N PRO A 8 -5.86 44.27 -27.81
CA PRO A 8 -5.68 43.18 -28.75
C PRO A 8 -5.95 41.81 -28.13
N SER A 9 -6.87 41.20 -28.78
CA SER A 9 -7.09 39.77 -28.91
C SER A 9 -5.79 39.02 -29.21
N LEU A 10 -5.40 38.07 -28.39
CA LEU A 10 -4.55 36.94 -28.80
C LEU A 10 -5.08 35.64 -28.14
N LEU A 11 -6.16 35.15 -28.73
CA LEU A 11 -6.52 33.77 -28.70
C LEU A 11 -5.46 32.98 -29.46
N GLN A 12 -4.43 32.51 -28.78
CA GLN A 12 -3.50 31.57 -29.34
C GLN A 12 -3.96 30.15 -29.01
N LYS A 13 -4.56 29.57 -30.02
CA LYS A 13 -5.05 28.22 -30.16
C LYS A 13 -3.87 27.27 -30.01
N LEU A 14 -3.64 26.72 -28.81
CA LEU A 14 -2.70 25.62 -28.57
C LEU A 14 -3.40 24.32 -28.91
N ASN A 15 -3.07 23.77 -30.09
CA ASN A 15 -3.39 22.41 -30.46
C ASN A 15 -2.58 21.45 -29.57
N PRO A 16 -3.22 20.45 -28.95
CA PRO A 16 -2.48 19.36 -28.31
C PRO A 16 -1.85 18.44 -29.38
N PRO A 17 -0.65 17.91 -29.16
CA PRO A 17 -0.03 16.96 -30.06
C PRO A 17 -0.80 15.63 -30.08
N PRO A 18 -0.81 14.91 -31.21
CA PRO A 18 -1.51 13.64 -31.35
C PRO A 18 -0.81 12.54 -30.52
N LEU A 19 -1.61 11.85 -29.73
CA LEU A 19 -1.24 10.63 -29.01
C LEU A 19 -0.99 9.50 -30.02
N HIS A 20 0.27 9.11 -30.19
CA HIS A 20 0.60 7.87 -30.86
C HIS A 20 0.42 6.70 -29.89
N PRO A 21 -0.31 5.64 -30.27
CA PRO A 21 -0.35 4.42 -29.49
C PRO A 21 0.99 3.67 -29.61
N PRO A 22 1.49 3.04 -28.56
CA PRO A 22 2.68 2.20 -28.67
C PRO A 22 2.35 0.91 -29.41
N THR A 23 2.91 0.76 -30.58
CA THR A 23 2.94 -0.50 -31.32
C THR A 23 3.98 -1.42 -30.69
N ASN A 24 3.51 -2.48 -30.03
CA ASN A 24 4.35 -3.61 -29.68
C ASN A 24 4.56 -4.50 -30.89
N PRO A 25 5.79 -4.76 -31.34
CA PRO A 25 6.08 -5.83 -32.26
C PRO A 25 6.30 -7.13 -31.47
N HIS A 26 5.39 -8.08 -31.60
CA HIS A 26 5.67 -9.46 -31.23
C HIS A 26 6.51 -10.12 -32.35
N PRO A 27 7.61 -10.79 -32.06
CA PRO A 27 8.25 -11.69 -32.99
C PRO A 27 7.56 -13.06 -32.95
N PRO A 28 7.26 -13.68 -34.08
CA PRO A 28 6.86 -15.08 -34.12
C PRO A 28 8.12 -15.96 -34.12
N THR A 29 8.29 -16.71 -33.05
CA THR A 29 9.31 -17.77 -33.04
C THR A 29 8.61 -19.13 -33.14
N THR A 30 8.44 -19.60 -34.33
CA THR A 30 8.19 -21.00 -34.60
C THR A 30 9.54 -21.75 -34.59
N ALA A 31 9.78 -22.49 -33.53
CA ALA A 31 10.86 -23.46 -33.47
C ALA A 31 10.28 -24.87 -33.60
N THR A 32 10.37 -25.39 -34.81
CA THR A 32 10.15 -26.78 -35.16
C THR A 32 11.31 -27.61 -34.60
N THR A 33 11.09 -28.42 -33.60
CA THR A 33 12.10 -29.36 -33.14
C THR A 33 11.79 -30.73 -33.69
N THR A 34 12.60 -31.10 -34.67
CA THR A 34 12.64 -32.44 -35.27
C THR A 34 13.09 -33.48 -34.26
N THR A 35 12.23 -34.47 -34.06
CA THR A 35 12.49 -35.70 -33.34
C THR A 35 13.55 -36.53 -34.04
N THR A 36 14.73 -36.69 -33.50
CA THR A 36 15.70 -37.69 -33.90
C THR A 36 15.69 -38.84 -32.91
N ARG A 37 15.05 -39.93 -33.30
CA ARG A 37 15.19 -41.25 -32.64
C ARG A 37 16.64 -41.72 -32.84
N ARG A 38 17.35 -41.93 -31.74
CA ARG A 38 18.46 -42.90 -31.71
C ARG A 38 18.29 -43.81 -30.53
N SER A 39 17.93 -45.02 -30.85
CA SER A 39 18.02 -46.18 -29.97
C SER A 39 19.47 -46.45 -29.66
N SER A 40 19.84 -46.56 -28.41
CA SER A 40 21.03 -47.25 -27.97
C SER A 40 20.74 -48.05 -26.72
N LEU A 41 20.96 -49.31 -26.90
CA LEU A 41 20.77 -50.39 -25.95
C LEU A 41 21.85 -50.39 -24.83
N ILE A 42 21.45 -50.76 -23.64
CA ILE A 42 22.13 -51.67 -22.70
C ILE A 42 23.31 -51.06 -21.93
N ILE A 43 23.23 -51.11 -20.60
CA ILE A 43 23.90 -52.16 -19.78
C ILE A 43 23.28 -52.13 -18.37
N LEU A 44 22.76 -53.27 -17.95
CA LEU A 44 22.48 -53.57 -16.56
C LEU A 44 23.79 -53.68 -15.80
N THR A 45 24.00 -52.88 -14.79
CA THR A 45 24.87 -53.21 -13.67
C THR A 45 24.11 -52.95 -12.38
N ALA A 46 23.70 -54.03 -11.80
CA ALA A 46 23.19 -54.07 -10.42
C ALA A 46 24.35 -53.73 -9.48
N SER A 47 24.31 -52.57 -8.83
CA SER A 47 25.11 -52.31 -7.65
C SER A 47 24.16 -51.86 -6.54
N ALA A 48 23.83 -52.77 -5.68
CA ALA A 48 23.19 -52.54 -4.42
C ALA A 48 24.15 -51.76 -3.52
N SER A 49 23.97 -50.46 -3.45
CA SER A 49 24.54 -49.60 -2.41
C SER A 49 23.38 -48.99 -1.63
N ALA A 50 23.08 -49.61 -0.50
CA ALA A 50 22.18 -49.09 0.50
C ALA A 50 22.84 -47.84 1.13
N LEU A 51 22.61 -46.67 0.50
CA LEU A 51 22.80 -45.41 1.15
C LEU A 51 21.47 -44.99 1.77
N PHE A 52 21.37 -45.23 3.07
CA PHE A 52 20.39 -44.60 3.93
C PHE A 52 20.64 -43.07 3.85
N LEU A 53 20.09 -42.46 2.82
CA LEU A 53 19.95 -41.01 2.80
C LEU A 53 18.85 -40.66 3.80
N PHE A 54 19.28 -40.16 4.94
CA PHE A 54 18.44 -39.35 5.81
C PHE A 54 17.90 -38.19 4.97
N THR A 55 16.84 -38.39 4.24
CA THR A 55 16.01 -37.34 3.71
C THR A 55 15.32 -36.70 4.91
N LYS A 56 15.99 -35.68 5.50
CA LYS A 56 15.27 -34.73 6.33
C LYS A 56 14.07 -34.28 5.48
N PRO A 57 12.82 -34.44 5.99
CA PRO A 57 11.71 -33.83 5.28
C PRO A 57 12.09 -32.35 5.11
N ALA A 58 12.15 -31.89 3.87
CA ALA A 58 12.22 -30.48 3.60
C ALA A 58 10.95 -29.90 4.23
N THR A 59 11.11 -29.35 5.43
CA THR A 59 10.08 -28.51 6.01
C THR A 59 9.90 -27.39 4.99
N ALA A 60 8.82 -27.49 4.21
CA ALA A 60 8.36 -26.38 3.41
C ALA A 60 8.28 -25.22 4.40
N PHE A 61 9.18 -24.24 4.25
CA PHE A 61 9.05 -22.99 4.95
C PHE A 61 7.73 -22.41 4.46
N ASP A 62 6.69 -22.61 5.28
CA ASP A 62 5.42 -21.94 5.08
C ASP A 62 5.70 -20.46 5.32
N PHE A 63 5.97 -19.73 4.25
CA PHE A 63 6.02 -18.26 4.20
C PHE A 63 4.62 -17.66 4.38
N ARG A 64 3.78 -18.29 5.14
CA ARG A 64 2.73 -17.53 5.80
C ARG A 64 3.44 -16.59 6.75
N MET A 65 3.54 -15.33 6.35
CA MET A 65 3.67 -14.26 7.32
C MET A 65 2.42 -14.34 8.19
N THR A 66 2.48 -15.21 9.18
CA THR A 66 1.56 -15.15 10.29
C THR A 66 1.94 -13.89 11.04
N VAL A 67 1.32 -12.77 10.64
CA VAL A 67 1.09 -11.70 11.58
C VAL A 67 0.46 -12.42 12.78
N PRO A 68 1.04 -12.33 14.00
CA PRO A 68 0.44 -12.96 15.17
C PRO A 68 -1.03 -12.57 15.16
N ASP A 69 -1.92 -13.55 15.27
CA ASP A 69 -3.35 -13.30 15.31
C ASP A 69 -3.62 -12.45 16.55
N GLN A 70 -3.70 -11.13 16.35
CA GLN A 70 -4.02 -10.19 17.41
C GLN A 70 -5.44 -10.46 17.88
N THR A 71 -5.62 -10.68 19.18
CA THR A 71 -6.96 -10.84 19.75
C THR A 71 -7.74 -9.54 19.71
N VAL A 72 -9.06 -9.64 19.83
CA VAL A 72 -9.93 -8.43 19.84
C VAL A 72 -9.62 -7.57 21.07
N GLU A 73 -9.39 -8.19 22.21
CA GLU A 73 -9.05 -7.52 23.48
C GLU A 73 -7.71 -6.78 23.38
N GLU A 74 -6.71 -7.37 22.73
CA GLU A 74 -5.43 -6.70 22.45
C GLU A 74 -5.62 -5.50 21.52
N ALA A 75 -6.43 -5.64 20.49
CA ALA A 75 -6.74 -4.57 19.56
C ALA A 75 -7.52 -3.42 20.23
N GLU A 76 -8.51 -3.74 21.07
CA GLU A 76 -9.28 -2.76 21.83
C GLU A 76 -8.41 -2.00 22.85
N SER A 77 -7.44 -2.68 23.49
CA SER A 77 -6.48 -2.04 24.38
C SER A 77 -5.44 -1.19 23.66
N GLY A 78 -5.07 -1.58 22.45
CA GLY A 78 -4.05 -0.92 21.62
C GLY A 78 -4.55 0.29 20.84
N ILE A 79 -5.85 0.36 20.53
CA ILE A 79 -6.38 1.36 19.59
C ILE A 79 -6.21 2.80 20.11
N GLU A 80 -6.45 3.04 21.40
CA GLU A 80 -6.35 4.39 21.98
C GLU A 80 -4.91 4.92 22.01
N PRO A 81 -3.89 4.20 22.56
CA PRO A 81 -2.51 4.67 22.53
C PRO A 81 -1.96 4.84 21.09
N HIS A 82 -2.37 3.99 20.15
CA HIS A 82 -1.95 4.15 18.76
C HIS A 82 -2.63 5.34 18.08
N ALA A 83 -3.90 5.62 18.39
CA ALA A 83 -4.60 6.82 17.95
C ALA A 83 -3.96 8.09 18.54
N GLN A 84 -3.62 8.11 19.83
CA GLN A 84 -2.92 9.22 20.46
C GLN A 84 -1.54 9.47 19.84
N SER A 85 -0.81 8.41 19.50
CA SER A 85 0.47 8.54 18.79
C SER A 85 0.31 9.20 17.41
N LEU A 86 -0.80 8.93 16.71
CA LEU A 86 -1.12 9.58 15.45
C LEU A 86 -1.46 11.05 15.63
N VAL A 87 -2.21 11.39 16.69
CA VAL A 87 -2.52 12.78 17.07
C VAL A 87 -1.24 13.55 17.43
N GLY A 88 -0.29 12.91 18.13
CA GLY A 88 0.99 13.50 18.53
C GLY A 88 1.90 13.92 17.37
N VAL A 89 1.62 13.50 16.12
CA VAL A 89 2.35 13.99 14.94
C VAL A 89 2.24 15.51 14.80
N LYS A 90 1.22 16.13 15.39
CA LYS A 90 1.02 17.57 15.40
C LYS A 90 2.26 18.34 15.84
N ASP A 91 2.90 17.94 16.91
CA ASP A 91 4.04 18.65 17.49
C ASP A 91 5.25 18.62 16.54
N LEU A 92 5.41 17.53 15.80
CA LEU A 92 6.44 17.40 14.79
C LEU A 92 6.16 18.27 13.54
N LEU A 93 4.88 18.43 13.16
CA LEU A 93 4.46 19.34 12.09
C LEU A 93 4.68 20.80 12.48
N VAL A 94 4.40 21.16 13.76
CA VAL A 94 4.69 22.50 14.29
C VAL A 94 6.19 22.81 14.24
N ALA A 95 7.01 21.83 14.62
CA ALA A 95 8.47 21.93 14.61
C ALA A 95 9.08 21.79 13.20
N GLU A 96 8.27 21.59 12.16
CA GLU A 96 8.69 21.33 10.78
C GLU A 96 9.70 20.17 10.67
N SER A 97 9.63 19.22 11.61
CA SER A 97 10.48 18.03 11.67
C SER A 97 9.91 16.94 10.73
N TRP A 98 9.93 17.20 9.42
CA TRP A 98 9.24 16.42 8.40
C TRP A 98 9.59 14.93 8.41
N LYS A 99 10.89 14.61 8.50
CA LYS A 99 11.35 13.21 8.48
C LYS A 99 10.89 12.42 9.70
N GLU A 100 10.94 13.05 10.88
CA GLU A 100 10.45 12.42 12.12
C GLU A 100 8.92 12.32 12.11
N ALA A 101 8.23 13.34 11.60
CA ALA A 101 6.78 13.29 11.40
C ALA A 101 6.37 12.10 10.54
N GLN A 102 7.02 11.87 9.40
CA GLN A 102 6.77 10.71 8.53
C GLN A 102 7.03 9.38 9.25
N LYS A 103 8.14 9.29 9.99
CA LYS A 103 8.51 8.08 10.71
C LYS A 103 7.46 7.71 11.76
N VAL A 104 7.06 8.69 12.59
CA VAL A 104 6.03 8.49 13.61
C VAL A 104 4.68 8.19 12.95
N LEU A 105 4.31 8.93 11.90
CA LEU A 105 3.07 8.74 11.15
C LEU A 105 2.95 7.30 10.61
N ARG A 106 3.99 6.79 9.97
CA ARG A 106 4.01 5.45 9.40
C ARG A 106 3.94 4.37 10.48
N LYS A 107 4.69 4.54 11.58
CA LYS A 107 4.68 3.59 12.69
C LYS A 107 3.30 3.53 13.36
N SER A 108 2.78 4.68 13.81
CA SER A 108 1.48 4.75 14.49
C SER A 108 0.33 4.28 13.60
N SER A 109 0.34 4.68 12.32
CA SER A 109 -0.70 4.26 11.37
C SER A 109 -0.66 2.76 11.07
N SER A 110 0.51 2.12 11.07
CA SER A 110 0.64 0.67 10.87
C SER A 110 -0.01 -0.11 12.02
N LEU A 111 0.28 0.28 13.25
CA LEU A 111 -0.29 -0.33 14.44
C LEU A 111 -1.81 -0.11 14.51
N LEU A 112 -2.24 1.13 14.29
CA LEU A 112 -3.65 1.49 14.28
C LEU A 112 -4.45 0.77 13.18
N LYS A 113 -3.83 0.50 12.01
CA LYS A 113 -4.45 -0.32 10.96
C LYS A 113 -4.75 -1.73 11.43
N GLN A 114 -3.80 -2.34 12.14
CA GLN A 114 -3.95 -3.70 12.65
C GLN A 114 -5.08 -3.76 13.67
N ASP A 115 -5.08 -2.87 14.67
CA ASP A 115 -6.13 -2.80 15.69
C ASP A 115 -7.52 -2.63 15.06
N MET A 116 -7.68 -1.58 14.23
CA MET A 116 -8.96 -1.30 13.58
C MET A 116 -9.43 -2.45 12.70
N TYR A 117 -8.53 -3.11 11.96
CA TYR A 117 -8.87 -4.24 11.14
C TYR A 117 -9.43 -5.39 11.99
N THR A 118 -8.74 -5.76 13.08
CA THR A 118 -9.15 -6.82 14.01
C THR A 118 -10.53 -6.50 14.61
N ILE A 119 -10.72 -5.28 15.11
CA ILE A 119 -12.01 -4.86 15.69
C ILE A 119 -13.12 -4.89 14.65
N ILE A 120 -12.90 -4.37 13.43
CA ILE A 120 -13.90 -4.36 12.36
C ILE A 120 -14.32 -5.77 11.96
N GLN A 121 -13.37 -6.73 11.92
CA GLN A 121 -13.70 -8.13 11.61
C GLN A 121 -14.57 -8.79 12.69
N ALA A 122 -14.43 -8.40 13.95
CA ALA A 122 -15.26 -8.88 15.05
C ALA A 122 -16.68 -8.28 15.06
N LYS A 123 -16.91 -7.14 14.39
CA LYS A 123 -18.25 -6.51 14.36
C LYS A 123 -19.22 -7.28 13.46
N PRO A 124 -20.55 -7.17 13.67
CA PRO A 124 -21.56 -7.76 12.82
C PRO A 124 -21.47 -7.31 11.36
N ALA A 125 -21.84 -8.19 10.43
CA ALA A 125 -21.71 -7.95 8.98
C ALA A 125 -22.34 -6.64 8.50
N GLU A 126 -23.47 -6.26 9.08
CA GLU A 126 -24.22 -5.04 8.77
C GLU A 126 -23.40 -3.76 9.04
N LYS A 127 -22.60 -3.75 10.10
CA LYS A 127 -21.76 -2.61 10.49
C LYS A 127 -20.44 -2.55 9.72
N ARG A 128 -19.90 -3.71 9.28
CA ARG A 128 -18.59 -3.80 8.64
C ARG A 128 -18.47 -2.94 7.39
N GLY A 129 -19.50 -2.86 6.57
CA GLY A 129 -19.46 -2.06 5.33
C GLY A 129 -19.17 -0.59 5.59
N ARG A 130 -19.90 0.01 6.55
CA ARG A 130 -19.69 1.40 6.97
C ARG A 130 -18.31 1.61 7.61
N LEU A 131 -17.90 0.71 8.51
CA LEU A 131 -16.61 0.80 9.18
C LEU A 131 -15.43 0.68 8.21
N ARG A 132 -15.51 -0.21 7.22
CA ARG A 132 -14.48 -0.34 6.17
C ARG A 132 -14.35 0.94 5.33
N LYS A 133 -15.45 1.63 5.05
CA LYS A 133 -15.41 2.91 4.36
C LYS A 133 -14.68 3.97 5.21
N LEU A 134 -15.04 4.11 6.48
CA LEU A 134 -14.39 5.04 7.40
C LEU A 134 -12.89 4.73 7.58
N TYR A 135 -12.55 3.44 7.69
CA TYR A 135 -11.16 2.96 7.69
C TYR A 135 -10.41 3.40 6.43
N SER A 136 -10.99 3.18 5.26
CA SER A 136 -10.38 3.57 3.99
C SER A 136 -10.19 5.08 3.90
N ASP A 137 -11.18 5.86 4.30
CA ASP A 137 -11.14 7.33 4.27
C ASP A 137 -10.03 7.86 5.20
N LEU A 138 -9.90 7.30 6.40
CA LEU A 138 -8.85 7.65 7.36
C LEU A 138 -7.45 7.39 6.77
N PHE A 139 -7.20 6.17 6.30
CA PHE A 139 -5.84 5.81 5.84
C PHE A 139 -5.46 6.39 4.49
N ASN A 140 -6.43 6.73 3.65
CA ASN A 140 -6.20 7.58 2.47
C ASN A 140 -5.78 9.00 2.90
N GLY A 141 -6.36 9.53 3.98
CA GLY A 141 -5.95 10.80 4.58
C GLY A 141 -4.52 10.75 5.11
N VAL A 142 -4.19 9.70 5.86
CA VAL A 142 -2.82 9.46 6.39
C VAL A 142 -1.79 9.39 5.26
N MET A 143 -2.09 8.71 4.18
CA MET A 143 -1.20 8.62 3.02
C MET A 143 -0.96 9.99 2.37
N LYS A 144 -2.02 10.81 2.24
CA LYS A 144 -1.89 12.19 1.72
C LYS A 144 -1.05 13.07 2.63
N LEU A 145 -1.18 12.90 3.95
CA LEU A 145 -0.36 13.60 4.94
C LEU A 145 1.12 13.18 4.83
N ASP A 146 1.40 11.88 4.66
CA ASP A 146 2.76 11.38 4.46
C ASP A 146 3.42 11.99 3.21
N TYR A 147 2.67 12.11 2.12
CA TYR A 147 3.16 12.78 0.91
C TYR A 147 3.39 14.27 1.11
N ALA A 148 2.47 14.98 1.77
CA ALA A 148 2.63 16.39 2.05
C ALA A 148 3.86 16.66 2.95
N ALA A 149 4.08 15.79 3.96
CA ALA A 149 5.26 15.88 4.83
C ALA A 149 6.55 15.54 4.06
N ARG A 150 6.51 14.59 3.12
CA ARG A 150 7.65 14.29 2.25
C ARG A 150 8.03 15.45 1.35
N ASP A 151 7.02 16.12 0.82
CA ASP A 151 7.19 17.27 -0.08
C ASP A 151 7.46 18.57 0.72
N GLU A 152 7.52 18.50 2.07
CA GLU A 152 7.72 19.61 3.01
C GLU A 152 6.70 20.75 2.82
N ASP A 153 5.52 20.40 2.27
CA ASP A 153 4.42 21.33 2.03
C ASP A 153 3.61 21.55 3.32
N ARG A 154 3.97 22.62 4.04
CA ARG A 154 3.35 22.97 5.31
C ARG A 154 1.84 23.16 5.22
N ILE A 155 1.37 23.89 4.21
CA ILE A 155 -0.06 24.22 4.08
C ILE A 155 -0.85 22.93 3.86
N ARG A 156 -0.42 22.13 2.90
CA ARG A 156 -1.06 20.87 2.57
C ARG A 156 -0.97 19.84 3.71
N ALA A 157 0.14 19.83 4.44
CA ALA A 157 0.30 18.94 5.60
C ALA A 157 -0.73 19.25 6.68
N TRP A 158 -0.96 20.52 7.01
CA TRP A 158 -1.98 20.92 7.97
C TRP A 158 -3.40 20.58 7.54
N GLU A 159 -3.75 20.86 6.27
CA GLU A 159 -5.06 20.47 5.73
C GLU A 159 -5.30 18.97 5.79
N CYS A 160 -4.26 18.18 5.46
CA CYS A 160 -4.35 16.72 5.53
C CYS A 160 -4.44 16.23 6.98
N TYR A 161 -3.69 16.84 7.91
CA TYR A 161 -3.71 16.50 9.32
C TYR A 161 -5.11 16.71 9.91
N ASP A 162 -5.74 17.86 9.68
CA ASP A 162 -7.09 18.15 10.20
C ASP A 162 -8.13 17.15 9.68
N ARG A 163 -8.02 16.74 8.41
CA ARG A 163 -8.88 15.71 7.83
C ARG A 163 -8.64 14.34 8.48
N VAL A 164 -7.38 13.97 8.74
CA VAL A 164 -7.03 12.72 9.42
C VAL A 164 -7.62 12.69 10.83
N ILE A 165 -7.48 13.77 11.61
CA ILE A 165 -8.02 13.86 12.96
C ILE A 165 -9.54 13.79 12.97
N SER A 166 -10.20 14.47 12.04
CA SER A 166 -11.66 14.38 11.89
C SER A 166 -12.13 12.96 11.57
N SER A 167 -11.47 12.29 10.62
CA SER A 167 -11.77 10.91 10.24
C SER A 167 -11.50 9.92 11.37
N LEU A 168 -10.40 10.12 12.12
CA LEU A 168 -10.04 9.31 13.27
C LEU A 168 -11.12 9.38 14.36
N ARG A 169 -11.54 10.59 14.73
CA ARG A 169 -12.61 10.77 15.72
C ARG A 169 -13.91 10.10 15.28
N HIS A 170 -14.25 10.22 14.01
CA HIS A 170 -15.48 9.63 13.46
C HIS A 170 -15.45 8.10 13.52
N ILE A 171 -14.36 7.46 13.12
CA ILE A 171 -14.26 6.00 13.18
C ILE A 171 -14.23 5.49 14.61
N LEU A 172 -13.46 6.11 15.50
CA LEU A 172 -13.41 5.73 16.92
C LEU A 172 -14.77 5.83 17.61
N ALA A 173 -15.56 6.84 17.28
CA ALA A 173 -16.92 6.99 17.80
C ALA A 173 -17.92 5.96 17.23
N THR A 174 -17.54 5.23 16.17
CA THR A 174 -18.41 4.25 15.46
C THR A 174 -18.01 2.80 15.78
N LEU A 175 -16.77 2.55 16.23
CA LEU A 175 -16.27 1.23 16.65
C LEU A 175 -16.96 0.75 17.92
#